data_77c9817288ee6b46526b4e9564249cfb
#
_entry.id   77c9817288ee6b46526b4e9564249cfb
#
_cell.length_a   1.000
_cell.length_b   1.000
_cell.length_c   1.000
_cell.angle_alpha   90.00
_cell.angle_beta   90.00
_cell.angle_gamma   90.00
#
_symmetry.space_group_name_H-M   'P 1'
#
loop_
_entity.id
_entity.type
_entity.pdbx_description
1 polymer ?
#
loop_
_entity_poly.entity_id
_entity_poly.type
_entity_poly.pdbx_seq_one_letter_code
_entity_poly.pdbx_strand_id
1 'polypeptide(L)'
;TVSRVLNHRDQVKEDTILKVEEAMNALNFTPDASSQEASYANTNLLINVNSLTNPFYGEVLQGVLASAKAADFCPLIYQEHLSASTISNFCQLIKNVNAAGVLLLNQTPLPLLDAIHAFVPVVQCCDYDPDSSISYIGINDFSSARNAVRHLIASGRKKIAFLNGPKRFVYAQERQRGYEKA
;
A
#
# COMPACT_ATOMS: atom_id res chain seq x y z
N THR A 1 -19.72 -18.41 25.42
CA THR A 1 -20.32 -17.57 26.46
C THR A 1 -19.29 -16.58 27.02
N VAL A 2 -18.10 -17.02 27.45
CA VAL A 2 -17.04 -16.14 27.99
C VAL A 2 -16.67 -15.03 27.00
N SER A 3 -16.39 -15.36 25.74
CA SER A 3 -16.06 -14.38 24.69
C SER A 3 -17.16 -13.31 24.49
N ARG A 4 -18.44 -13.68 24.63
CA ARG A 4 -19.55 -12.70 24.56
C ARG A 4 -19.61 -11.80 25.78
N VAL A 5 -19.30 -12.33 26.96
CA VAL A 5 -19.23 -11.51 28.18
C VAL A 5 -18.10 -10.48 28.11
N LEU A 6 -17.00 -10.85 27.46
CA LEU A 6 -15.84 -9.96 27.28
C LEU A 6 -16.08 -8.89 26.20
N ASN A 7 -16.71 -9.25 25.06
CA ASN A 7 -16.75 -8.39 23.87
C ASN A 7 -18.13 -7.81 23.54
N HIS A 8 -19.24 -8.37 24.10
CA HIS A 8 -20.62 -7.98 23.79
C HIS A 8 -21.50 -8.13 25.04
N ARG A 9 -21.12 -7.42 26.10
CA ARG A 9 -21.73 -7.51 27.44
C ARG A 9 -23.22 -7.17 27.42
N ASP A 10 -23.63 -6.27 26.57
CA ASP A 10 -25.01 -5.85 26.33
C ASP A 10 -25.93 -6.97 25.81
N GLN A 11 -25.36 -8.04 25.25
CA GLN A 11 -26.10 -9.18 24.68
C GLN A 11 -26.16 -10.40 25.61
N VAL A 12 -25.68 -10.28 26.87
CA VAL A 12 -25.59 -11.39 27.80
C VAL A 12 -26.39 -11.08 29.07
N LYS A 13 -27.11 -12.08 29.62
CA LYS A 13 -27.87 -11.95 30.87
C LYS A 13 -26.93 -11.68 32.03
N GLU A 14 -27.37 -10.82 32.95
CA GLU A 14 -26.61 -10.34 34.12
C GLU A 14 -26.08 -11.47 34.98
N ASP A 15 -26.90 -12.50 35.27
CA ASP A 15 -26.49 -13.71 36.00
C ASP A 15 -25.36 -14.48 35.35
N THR A 16 -25.25 -14.42 34.02
CA THR A 16 -24.19 -15.09 33.27
C THR A 16 -22.91 -14.26 33.32
N ILE A 17 -23.02 -12.94 33.30
CA ILE A 17 -21.91 -12.01 33.46
C ILE A 17 -21.26 -12.23 34.82
N LEU A 18 -22.03 -12.22 35.91
CA LEU A 18 -21.56 -12.44 37.28
C LEU A 18 -20.81 -13.76 37.45
N LYS A 19 -21.36 -14.87 36.92
CA LYS A 19 -20.70 -16.19 36.98
C LYS A 19 -19.38 -16.25 36.24
N VAL A 20 -19.27 -15.54 35.12
CA VAL A 20 -18.02 -15.48 34.36
C VAL A 20 -17.00 -14.60 35.09
N GLU A 21 -17.40 -13.49 35.66
CA GLU A 21 -16.52 -12.61 36.46
C GLU A 21 -16.01 -13.32 37.73
N GLU A 22 -16.88 -14.05 38.45
CA GLU A 22 -16.46 -14.87 39.60
C GLU A 22 -15.43 -15.94 39.21
N ALA A 23 -15.65 -16.63 38.07
CA ALA A 23 -14.73 -17.63 37.58
C ALA A 23 -13.39 -17.01 37.16
N MET A 24 -13.40 -15.83 36.54
CA MET A 24 -12.19 -15.10 36.17
C MET A 24 -11.38 -14.69 37.39
N ASN A 25 -12.04 -14.17 38.43
CA ASN A 25 -11.42 -13.81 39.70
C ASN A 25 -10.83 -15.03 40.42
N ALA A 26 -11.56 -16.15 40.47
CA ALA A 26 -11.11 -17.38 41.09
C ALA A 26 -9.85 -18.00 40.38
N LEU A 27 -9.71 -17.75 39.09
CA LEU A 27 -8.58 -18.21 38.28
C LEU A 27 -7.44 -17.20 38.13
N ASN A 28 -7.55 -16.03 38.84
CA ASN A 28 -6.67 -14.88 38.63
C ASN A 28 -6.50 -14.51 37.14
N PHE A 29 -7.56 -14.73 36.36
CA PHE A 29 -7.56 -14.39 34.94
C PHE A 29 -7.94 -12.92 34.82
N THR A 30 -6.95 -12.10 34.49
CA THR A 30 -7.19 -10.75 33.95
C THR A 30 -7.30 -10.86 32.45
N PRO A 31 -8.41 -10.44 31.81
CA PRO A 31 -8.41 -10.29 30.36
C PRO A 31 -7.20 -9.41 30.01
N ASP A 32 -6.35 -9.91 29.11
CA ASP A 32 -5.30 -9.05 28.57
C ASP A 32 -5.95 -7.74 28.13
N ALA A 33 -5.38 -6.61 28.51
CA ALA A 33 -5.84 -5.29 28.09
C ALA A 33 -5.84 -5.14 26.56
N SER A 34 -5.23 -6.09 25.84
CA SER A 34 -5.33 -6.30 24.40
C SER A 34 -6.68 -6.83 23.91
N SER A 35 -7.56 -7.33 24.82
CA SER A 35 -8.94 -7.73 24.46
C SER A 35 -10.00 -6.65 24.72
N GLN A 36 -9.70 -5.57 25.44
CA GLN A 36 -10.36 -4.30 25.16
C GLN A 36 -9.90 -3.94 23.76
N GLU A 37 -10.85 -3.74 22.84
CA GLU A 37 -10.59 -3.04 21.60
C GLU A 37 -9.66 -1.87 21.94
N ALA A 38 -8.33 -2.12 21.94
CA ALA A 38 -7.45 -1.08 21.54
C ALA A 38 -8.07 -0.70 20.20
N SER A 39 -8.76 0.41 20.16
CA SER A 39 -8.96 1.20 18.99
C SER A 39 -7.54 1.34 18.46
N TYR A 40 -7.07 0.32 17.72
CA TYR A 40 -5.98 0.50 16.79
C TYR A 40 -6.56 1.53 15.85
N ALA A 41 -6.29 2.78 16.17
CA ALA A 41 -6.50 3.85 15.24
C ALA A 41 -6.03 3.26 13.92
N ASN A 42 -6.88 3.31 12.91
CA ASN A 42 -6.69 2.68 11.60
C ASN A 42 -5.30 3.07 11.08
N THR A 43 -4.26 2.34 11.47
CA THR A 43 -2.84 2.70 11.25
C THR A 43 -2.14 1.74 10.29
N ASN A 44 -2.84 0.68 9.85
CA ASN A 44 -2.27 -0.27 8.90
C ASN A 44 -2.21 0.36 7.51
N LEU A 45 -1.00 0.50 6.96
CA LEU A 45 -0.77 0.94 5.58
C LEU A 45 -0.45 -0.28 4.72
N LEU A 46 -1.36 -0.64 3.82
CA LEU A 46 -1.15 -1.79 2.93
C LEU A 46 -0.37 -1.36 1.69
N ILE A 47 0.76 -2.01 1.44
CA ILE A 47 1.67 -1.69 0.33
C ILE A 47 1.67 -2.87 -0.64
N ASN A 48 1.17 -2.66 -1.85
CA ASN A 48 1.22 -3.67 -2.90
C ASN A 48 2.45 -3.50 -3.79
N VAL A 49 3.16 -4.59 -4.00
CA VAL A 49 4.33 -4.67 -4.87
C VAL A 49 4.33 -5.97 -5.67
N ASN A 50 4.66 -5.92 -6.96
CA ASN A 50 4.69 -7.12 -7.80
C ASN A 50 5.90 -8.02 -7.54
N SER A 51 7.02 -7.47 -7.11
CA SER A 51 8.25 -8.22 -6.91
C SER A 51 9.12 -7.59 -5.83
N LEU A 52 9.51 -8.38 -4.85
CA LEU A 52 10.49 -8.00 -3.82
C LEU A 52 11.94 -8.29 -4.26
N THR A 53 12.14 -9.03 -5.35
CA THR A 53 13.48 -9.34 -5.87
C THR A 53 14.05 -8.25 -6.78
N ASN A 54 13.23 -7.28 -7.21
CA ASN A 54 13.71 -6.13 -7.96
C ASN A 54 14.33 -5.10 -7.00
N PRO A 55 15.65 -4.80 -7.10
CA PRO A 55 16.34 -3.86 -6.20
C PRO A 55 15.71 -2.48 -6.14
N PHE A 56 15.10 -2.02 -7.23
CA PHE A 56 14.39 -0.73 -7.28
C PHE A 56 13.29 -0.64 -6.22
N TYR A 57 12.47 -1.69 -6.08
CA TYR A 57 11.42 -1.68 -5.07
C TYR A 57 11.97 -1.80 -3.64
N GLY A 58 13.14 -2.42 -3.48
CA GLY A 58 13.83 -2.48 -2.18
C GLY A 58 14.15 -1.08 -1.66
N GLU A 59 14.72 -0.21 -2.49
CA GLU A 59 15.03 1.18 -2.13
C GLU A 59 13.76 2.00 -1.85
N VAL A 60 12.74 1.87 -2.69
CA VAL A 60 11.46 2.54 -2.47
C VAL A 60 10.82 2.12 -1.16
N LEU A 61 10.79 0.81 -0.87
CA LEU A 61 10.22 0.27 0.35
C LEU A 61 10.96 0.76 1.60
N GLN A 62 12.29 0.90 1.57
CA GLN A 62 13.03 1.48 2.70
C GLN A 62 12.52 2.88 3.04
N GLY A 63 12.33 3.74 2.05
CA GLY A 63 11.76 5.08 2.25
C GLY A 63 10.34 5.04 2.79
N VAL A 64 9.49 4.16 2.24
CA VAL A 64 8.10 3.99 2.69
C VAL A 64 8.04 3.51 4.14
N LEU A 65 8.83 2.49 4.50
CA LEU A 65 8.88 1.93 5.86
C LEU A 65 9.35 2.97 6.88
N ALA A 66 10.39 3.75 6.55
CA ALA A 66 10.88 4.81 7.41
C ALA A 66 9.83 5.90 7.64
N SER A 67 9.15 6.34 6.56
CA SER A 67 8.11 7.37 6.64
C SER A 67 6.86 6.89 7.37
N ALA A 68 6.43 5.66 7.12
CA ALA A 68 5.29 5.05 7.80
C ALA A 68 5.54 4.96 9.31
N LYS A 69 6.71 4.49 9.71
CA LYS A 69 7.11 4.43 11.13
C LYS A 69 7.14 5.82 11.78
N ALA A 70 7.65 6.82 11.09
CA ALA A 70 7.71 8.20 11.60
C ALA A 70 6.31 8.83 11.77
N ALA A 71 5.31 8.32 11.06
CA ALA A 71 3.92 8.76 11.12
C ALA A 71 3.02 7.80 11.91
N ASP A 72 3.59 6.90 12.71
CA ASP A 72 2.90 5.88 13.52
C ASP A 72 1.99 4.93 12.73
N PHE A 73 2.30 4.70 11.43
CA PHE A 73 1.65 3.68 10.63
C PHE A 73 2.38 2.34 10.73
N CYS A 74 1.59 1.25 10.68
CA CYS A 74 2.07 -0.12 10.58
C CYS A 74 2.07 -0.54 9.10
N PRO A 75 3.23 -0.61 8.41
CA PRO A 75 3.29 -1.00 7.01
C PRO A 75 3.15 -2.51 6.84
N LEU A 76 2.22 -2.94 5.99
CA LEU A 76 1.97 -4.32 5.61
C LEU A 76 2.27 -4.49 4.13
N ILE A 77 3.24 -5.34 3.79
CA ILE A 77 3.63 -5.58 2.40
C ILE A 77 2.85 -6.77 1.85
N TYR A 78 2.17 -6.54 0.73
CA TYR A 78 1.45 -7.57 -0.01
C TYR A 78 2.07 -7.74 -1.39
N GLN A 79 2.70 -8.89 -1.61
CA GLN A 79 3.35 -9.20 -2.87
C GLN A 79 2.43 -10.04 -3.75
N GLU A 80 1.72 -9.39 -4.66
CA GLU A 80 0.94 -10.06 -5.71
C GLU A 80 0.66 -9.09 -6.86
N HIS A 81 0.53 -9.64 -8.07
CA HIS A 81 0.04 -8.90 -9.22
C HIS A 81 -1.48 -8.77 -9.14
N LEU A 82 -1.98 -7.54 -9.01
CA LEU A 82 -3.42 -7.28 -9.00
C LEU A 82 -4.03 -7.47 -10.38
N SER A 83 -5.13 -8.20 -10.43
CA SER A 83 -5.86 -8.56 -11.64
C SER A 83 -7.35 -8.70 -11.33
N ALA A 84 -8.19 -8.87 -12.36
CA ALA A 84 -9.61 -9.12 -12.17
C ALA A 84 -9.92 -10.39 -11.33
N SER A 85 -9.01 -11.37 -11.30
CA SER A 85 -9.16 -12.58 -10.49
C SER A 85 -8.70 -12.42 -9.04
N THR A 86 -7.79 -11.50 -8.74
CA THR A 86 -7.19 -11.33 -7.40
C THR A 86 -7.75 -10.14 -6.63
N ILE A 87 -8.40 -9.19 -7.30
CA ILE A 87 -8.87 -7.94 -6.70
C ILE A 87 -9.85 -8.16 -5.54
N SER A 88 -10.76 -9.13 -5.65
CA SER A 88 -11.73 -9.42 -4.58
C SER A 88 -11.04 -9.85 -3.29
N ASN A 89 -10.01 -10.68 -3.39
CA ASN A 89 -9.21 -11.12 -2.24
C ASN A 89 -8.42 -9.96 -1.64
N PHE A 90 -7.89 -9.08 -2.48
CA PHE A 90 -7.18 -7.90 -2.02
C PHE A 90 -8.11 -6.92 -1.29
N CYS A 91 -9.31 -6.67 -1.82
CA CYS A 91 -10.32 -5.84 -1.13
C CYS A 91 -10.79 -6.48 0.19
N GLN A 92 -10.88 -7.81 0.25
CA GLN A 92 -11.18 -8.50 1.51
C GLN A 92 -10.04 -8.37 2.52
N LEU A 93 -8.79 -8.45 2.06
CA LEU A 93 -7.61 -8.22 2.91
C LEU A 93 -7.61 -6.80 3.50
N ILE A 94 -7.89 -5.77 2.68
CA ILE A 94 -8.01 -4.37 3.15
C ILE A 94 -8.96 -4.27 4.35
N LYS A 95 -10.12 -4.92 4.26
CA LYS A 95 -11.12 -4.96 5.36
C LYS A 95 -10.60 -5.72 6.58
N ASN A 96 -10.03 -6.92 6.35
CA ASN A 96 -9.58 -7.80 7.44
C ASN A 96 -8.45 -7.18 8.27
N VAL A 97 -7.54 -6.45 7.61
CA VAL A 97 -6.44 -5.76 8.30
C VAL A 97 -6.82 -4.36 8.76
N ASN A 98 -8.06 -3.92 8.52
CA ASN A 98 -8.51 -2.57 8.81
C ASN A 98 -7.52 -1.51 8.28
N ALA A 99 -7.21 -1.57 6.98
CA ALA A 99 -6.21 -0.70 6.39
C ALA A 99 -6.66 0.77 6.39
N ALA A 100 -5.79 1.68 6.81
CA ALA A 100 -5.98 3.13 6.74
C ALA A 100 -5.87 3.67 5.32
N GLY A 101 -5.11 2.97 4.49
CA GLY A 101 -4.87 3.33 3.10
C GLY A 101 -4.05 2.27 2.37
N VAL A 102 -3.95 2.44 1.06
CA VAL A 102 -3.20 1.55 0.17
C VAL A 102 -2.18 2.35 -0.64
N LEU A 103 -0.95 1.86 -0.67
CA LEU A 103 0.10 2.33 -1.56
C LEU A 103 0.36 1.28 -2.64
N LEU A 104 0.20 1.65 -3.90
CA LEU A 104 0.42 0.77 -5.06
C LEU A 104 1.74 1.15 -5.74
N LEU A 105 2.72 0.25 -5.74
CA LEU A 105 4.04 0.50 -6.34
C LEU A 105 4.12 0.11 -7.82
N ASN A 106 3.00 -0.34 -8.39
CA ASN A 106 2.93 -0.77 -9.78
C ASN A 106 1.75 -0.11 -10.47
N GLN A 107 1.85 0.02 -11.78
CA GLN A 107 0.70 0.44 -12.58
C GLN A 107 -0.47 -0.52 -12.35
N THR A 108 -1.57 0.04 -11.92
CA THR A 108 -2.81 -0.71 -11.65
C THR A 108 -3.92 -0.13 -12.52
N PRO A 109 -4.60 -0.94 -13.36
CA PRO A 109 -5.66 -0.47 -14.25
C PRO A 109 -6.81 0.22 -13.50
N LEU A 110 -7.39 1.25 -14.13
CA LEU A 110 -8.45 2.07 -13.55
C LEU A 110 -9.60 1.29 -12.88
N PRO A 111 -10.17 0.22 -13.46
CA PRO A 111 -11.24 -0.54 -12.80
C PRO A 111 -10.81 -1.18 -11.47
N LEU A 112 -9.54 -1.55 -11.33
CA LEU A 112 -9.01 -2.12 -10.09
C LEU A 112 -8.71 -1.01 -9.07
N LEU A 113 -8.24 0.15 -9.53
CA LEU A 113 -8.04 1.34 -8.70
C LEU A 113 -9.36 1.79 -8.07
N ASP A 114 -10.42 1.89 -8.86
CA ASP A 114 -11.75 2.26 -8.40
C ASP A 114 -12.30 1.27 -7.37
N ALA A 115 -12.09 -0.03 -7.61
CA ALA A 115 -12.50 -1.08 -6.68
C ALA A 115 -11.81 -0.96 -5.31
N ILE A 116 -10.52 -0.60 -5.28
CA ILE A 116 -9.77 -0.38 -4.03
C ILE A 116 -10.19 0.93 -3.38
N HIS A 117 -10.28 2.00 -4.18
CA HIS A 117 -10.59 3.34 -3.69
C HIS A 117 -11.98 3.47 -3.07
N ALA A 118 -12.90 2.58 -3.43
CA ALA A 118 -14.21 2.47 -2.80
C ALA A 118 -14.16 2.12 -1.29
N PHE A 119 -13.04 1.60 -0.80
CA PHE A 119 -12.88 1.18 0.61
C PHE A 119 -11.94 2.07 1.40
N VAL A 120 -10.85 2.55 0.78
CA VAL A 120 -9.78 3.29 1.48
C VAL A 120 -9.11 4.30 0.54
N PRO A 121 -8.45 5.34 1.07
CA PRO A 121 -7.56 6.18 0.29
C PRO A 121 -6.47 5.36 -0.42
N VAL A 122 -6.17 5.72 -1.67
CA VAL A 122 -5.17 5.07 -2.51
C VAL A 122 -4.16 6.10 -3.02
N VAL A 123 -2.89 5.73 -3.04
CA VAL A 123 -1.84 6.48 -3.72
C VAL A 123 -1.07 5.54 -4.65
N GLN A 124 -0.89 5.94 -5.91
CA GLN A 124 -0.02 5.26 -6.86
C GLN A 124 1.42 5.78 -6.67
N CYS A 125 2.41 4.89 -6.72
CA CYS A 125 3.81 5.26 -6.54
C CYS A 125 4.68 4.64 -7.63
N CYS A 126 5.58 5.43 -8.19
CA CYS A 126 6.53 5.09 -9.24
C CYS A 126 5.91 4.94 -10.64
N ASP A 127 4.86 4.19 -10.80
CA ASP A 127 4.09 4.08 -12.03
C ASP A 127 2.60 4.30 -11.74
N TYR A 128 1.84 4.76 -12.71
CA TYR A 128 0.46 5.17 -12.50
C TYR A 128 -0.39 4.96 -13.74
N ASP A 129 -1.71 4.92 -13.58
CA ASP A 129 -2.65 4.94 -14.68
C ASP A 129 -2.96 6.41 -15.05
N PRO A 130 -2.63 6.86 -16.27
CA PRO A 130 -2.80 8.25 -16.68
C PRO A 130 -4.26 8.70 -16.78
N ASP A 131 -5.21 7.76 -16.90
CA ASP A 131 -6.64 8.04 -16.97
C ASP A 131 -7.29 8.11 -15.57
N SER A 132 -6.50 7.83 -14.52
CA SER A 132 -6.96 7.86 -13.13
C SER A 132 -6.86 9.26 -12.52
N SER A 133 -7.88 9.64 -11.74
CA SER A 133 -7.84 10.83 -10.87
C SER A 133 -7.19 10.58 -9.51
N ILE A 134 -6.80 9.35 -9.21
CA ILE A 134 -6.16 8.96 -7.96
C ILE A 134 -4.77 9.57 -7.89
N SER A 135 -4.46 10.17 -6.73
CA SER A 135 -3.17 10.81 -6.48
C SER A 135 -2.00 9.85 -6.76
N TYR A 136 -0.95 10.37 -7.38
CA TYR A 136 0.27 9.61 -7.58
C TYR A 136 1.51 10.41 -7.16
N ILE A 137 2.57 9.66 -6.85
CA ILE A 137 3.90 10.20 -6.59
C ILE A 137 4.92 9.48 -7.45
N GLY A 138 5.79 10.22 -8.10
CA GLY A 138 6.81 9.68 -8.98
C GLY A 138 7.83 10.73 -9.39
N ILE A 139 8.83 10.34 -10.16
CA ILE A 139 9.77 11.26 -10.78
C ILE A 139 9.20 11.77 -12.11
N ASN A 140 9.66 12.93 -12.54
CA ASN A 140 9.36 13.42 -13.89
C ASN A 140 10.28 12.74 -14.90
N ASP A 141 9.86 11.59 -15.42
CA ASP A 141 10.63 10.74 -16.33
C ASP A 141 10.99 11.45 -17.65
N PHE A 142 10.08 12.28 -18.17
CA PHE A 142 10.36 13.10 -19.35
C PHE A 142 11.54 14.05 -19.12
N SER A 143 11.47 14.84 -18.08
CA SER A 143 12.50 15.82 -17.75
C SER A 143 13.83 15.16 -17.40
N SER A 144 13.78 14.06 -16.66
CA SER A 144 14.97 13.31 -16.26
C SER A 144 15.71 12.75 -17.46
N ALA A 145 14.99 12.09 -18.38
CA ALA A 145 15.58 11.55 -19.61
C ALA A 145 16.13 12.67 -20.51
N ARG A 146 15.37 13.74 -20.70
CA ARG A 146 15.83 14.90 -21.49
C ARG A 146 17.10 15.51 -20.91
N ASN A 147 17.18 15.70 -19.61
CA ASN A 147 18.35 16.27 -18.95
C ASN A 147 19.59 15.37 -19.09
N ALA A 148 19.42 14.04 -18.94
CA ALA A 148 20.48 13.07 -19.13
C ALA A 148 21.05 13.12 -20.55
N VAL A 149 20.18 13.15 -21.57
CA VAL A 149 20.60 13.23 -22.98
C VAL A 149 21.30 14.57 -23.28
N ARG A 150 20.75 15.68 -22.77
CA ARG A 150 21.39 17.01 -22.92
C ARG A 150 22.77 17.07 -22.28
N HIS A 151 22.94 16.42 -21.14
CA HIS A 151 24.26 16.29 -20.52
C HIS A 151 25.27 15.57 -21.43
N LEU A 152 24.84 14.45 -22.05
CA LEU A 152 25.68 13.73 -23.00
C LEU A 152 26.04 14.58 -24.23
N ILE A 153 25.07 15.32 -24.77
CA ILE A 153 25.30 16.23 -25.92
C ILE A 153 26.29 17.34 -25.54
N ALA A 154 26.08 17.97 -24.35
CA ALA A 154 26.98 19.00 -23.84
C ALA A 154 28.42 18.46 -23.60
N SER A 155 28.54 17.18 -23.27
CA SER A 155 29.83 16.48 -23.13
C SER A 155 30.42 16.07 -24.50
N GLY A 156 29.87 16.55 -25.62
CA GLY A 156 30.40 16.34 -26.98
C GLY A 156 29.99 15.01 -27.62
N ARG A 157 29.05 14.25 -27.03
CA ARG A 157 28.57 12.98 -27.60
C ARG A 157 27.60 13.25 -28.76
N LYS A 158 27.88 12.71 -29.94
CA LYS A 158 27.08 12.89 -31.16
C LYS A 158 26.24 11.67 -31.54
N LYS A 159 26.57 10.51 -31.02
CA LYS A 159 25.82 9.25 -31.22
C LYS A 159 25.44 8.70 -29.88
N ILE A 160 24.16 8.80 -29.54
CA ILE A 160 23.60 8.41 -28.26
C ILE A 160 22.55 7.34 -28.50
N ALA A 161 22.77 6.15 -27.99
CA ALA A 161 21.77 5.08 -28.00
C ALA A 161 20.87 5.16 -26.76
N PHE A 162 19.62 4.78 -26.94
CA PHE A 162 18.64 4.73 -25.86
C PHE A 162 18.09 3.31 -25.71
N LEU A 163 18.33 2.70 -24.56
CA LEU A 163 17.71 1.44 -24.16
C LEU A 163 16.56 1.75 -23.20
N ASN A 164 15.36 1.36 -23.58
CA ASN A 164 14.14 1.68 -22.84
C ASN A 164 13.50 0.44 -22.21
N GLY A 165 12.60 0.67 -21.29
CA GLY A 165 11.68 -0.34 -20.75
C GLY A 165 10.53 -0.67 -21.73
N PRO A 166 9.64 -1.62 -21.35
CA PRO A 166 8.49 -1.98 -22.17
C PRO A 166 7.55 -0.78 -22.37
N LYS A 167 7.10 -0.55 -23.61
CA LYS A 167 6.26 0.60 -24.00
C LYS A 167 4.91 0.69 -23.29
N ARG A 168 4.45 -0.40 -22.67
CA ARG A 168 3.19 -0.38 -21.91
C ARG A 168 3.24 0.49 -20.64
N PHE A 169 4.42 0.79 -20.11
CA PHE A 169 4.59 1.58 -18.91
C PHE A 169 4.73 3.06 -19.22
N VAL A 170 4.08 3.90 -18.42
CA VAL A 170 4.09 5.36 -18.57
C VAL A 170 5.51 5.91 -18.45
N TYR A 171 6.29 5.44 -17.48
CA TYR A 171 7.69 5.87 -17.33
C TYR A 171 8.52 5.64 -18.59
N ALA A 172 8.31 4.53 -19.29
CA ALA A 172 9.05 4.22 -20.50
C ALA A 172 8.66 5.14 -21.67
N GLN A 173 7.37 5.44 -21.81
CA GLN A 173 6.88 6.39 -22.82
C GLN A 173 7.45 7.79 -22.56
N GLU A 174 7.39 8.27 -21.33
CA GLU A 174 7.88 9.59 -20.95
C GLU A 174 9.41 9.71 -21.12
N ARG A 175 10.17 8.68 -20.74
CA ARG A 175 11.62 8.65 -20.99
C ARG A 175 11.95 8.68 -22.46
N GLN A 176 11.21 7.96 -23.30
CA GLN A 176 11.40 8.01 -24.75
C GLN A 176 11.12 9.42 -25.31
N ARG A 177 10.01 10.04 -24.92
CA ARG A 177 9.68 11.42 -25.30
C ARG A 177 10.77 12.40 -24.86
N GLY A 178 11.30 12.24 -23.65
CA GLY A 178 12.41 13.05 -23.14
C GLY A 178 13.69 12.88 -23.95
N TYR A 179 14.05 11.65 -24.32
CA TYR A 179 15.18 11.36 -25.20
C TYR A 179 15.03 12.01 -26.57
N GLU A 180 13.87 11.86 -27.22
CA GLU A 180 13.60 12.41 -28.58
C GLU A 180 13.56 13.95 -28.57
N LYS A 181 13.24 14.57 -27.43
CA LYS A 181 13.10 16.03 -27.28
C LYS A 181 14.41 16.72 -26.88
N ALA A 182 15.44 16.01 -26.57
CA ALA A 182 16.71 16.59 -26.13
C ALA A 182 17.49 17.22 -27.29
#